data_f96cbb1a4a8e17ca9dad5f22eccacb12
#
_entry.id   f96cbb1a4a8e17ca9dad5f22eccacb12
#
_cell.length_a   1.000
_cell.length_b   1.000
_cell.length_c   1.000
_cell.angle_alpha   90.00
_cell.angle_beta   90.00
_cell.angle_gamma   90.00
#
_symmetry.space_group_name_H-M   'P 1'
#
loop_
_entity.id
_entity.type
_entity.pdbx_description
1 polymer ?
#
loop_
_entity_poly.entity_id
_entity_poly.type
_entity_poly.pdbx_seq_one_letter_code
_entity_poly.pdbx_strand_id
1 'polypeptide(L)'
;MPTLEGRFMSLIYKALLALSRGAGNAAFPLSTRRAKECGKALSACFLLLPAALVQADDARTQLDAAAQRQVAAELKISARKAGWNGMTFTLNNNLPNSLAKLAPCPGEPQLRLLEAPSAPTARRRFEASCAGQPGWPVTFTSQPTLYLPTVVASGEIERGQTLEAAQLKLAPVELGKSARGYFTDIAEVAGKTARRRIRAEQPLTPALLDGTLLVRRGQQVKIVASQDGIQASAVGEALANGKQDEVIRVKNLRSQKVIEAKVSASGEVSSLF
;
A
#
# COMPACT_ATOMS: atom_id res chain seq x y z
N MET A 1 -15.10 25.18 -16.29
CA MET A 1 -14.00 25.25 -15.34
C MET A 1 -12.96 24.21 -15.79
N PRO A 2 -11.81 24.59 -16.33
CA PRO A 2 -10.80 23.66 -16.79
C PRO A 2 -9.91 23.20 -15.62
N THR A 3 -9.66 21.92 -15.60
CA THR A 3 -8.96 21.13 -14.61
C THR A 3 -7.48 21.52 -14.44
N LEU A 4 -7.00 21.48 -13.20
CA LEU A 4 -5.63 21.88 -12.77
C LEU A 4 -4.48 21.05 -13.37
N GLU A 5 -4.75 19.95 -14.07
CA GLU A 5 -3.71 19.09 -14.67
C GLU A 5 -2.98 19.67 -15.88
N GLY A 6 -3.60 20.63 -16.57
CA GLY A 6 -3.01 21.25 -17.76
C GLY A 6 -1.88 22.25 -17.49
N ARG A 7 -1.69 22.70 -16.25
CA ARG A 7 -0.69 23.72 -15.91
C ARG A 7 0.68 23.17 -15.50
N PHE A 8 0.78 21.93 -15.07
CA PHE A 8 2.05 21.33 -14.67
C PHE A 8 2.90 20.84 -15.84
N MET A 9 2.28 20.33 -16.91
CA MET A 9 3.01 19.88 -18.10
C MET A 9 3.58 21.04 -18.92
N SER A 10 2.99 22.23 -18.88
CA SER A 10 3.45 23.42 -19.61
C SER A 10 4.73 24.05 -19.02
N LEU A 11 4.99 23.86 -17.73
CA LEU A 11 6.18 24.42 -17.07
C LEU A 11 7.44 23.58 -17.32
N ILE A 12 7.30 22.26 -17.44
CA ILE A 12 8.44 21.36 -17.73
C ILE A 12 8.91 21.50 -19.19
N TYR A 13 7.98 21.73 -20.13
CA TYR A 13 8.33 21.91 -21.54
C TYR A 13 9.01 23.25 -21.84
N LYS A 14 8.70 24.30 -21.07
CA LYS A 14 9.38 25.62 -21.20
C LYS A 14 10.78 25.65 -20.60
N ALA A 15 11.09 24.82 -19.62
CA ALA A 15 12.43 24.72 -19.03
C ALA A 15 13.42 23.98 -19.93
N LEU A 16 12.97 23.02 -20.74
CA LEU A 16 13.81 22.26 -21.67
C LEU A 16 14.15 23.03 -22.97
N LEU A 17 13.34 24.03 -23.36
CA LEU A 17 13.60 24.86 -24.56
C LEU A 17 14.52 26.04 -24.29
N ALA A 18 14.83 26.40 -23.05
CA ALA A 18 15.75 27.50 -22.70
C ALA A 18 17.24 27.11 -22.71
N LEU A 19 17.54 25.81 -22.73
CA LEU A 19 18.92 25.29 -22.71
C LEU A 19 19.53 25.05 -24.11
N SER A 20 18.76 25.26 -25.21
CA SER A 20 19.26 25.04 -26.58
C SER A 20 19.52 26.31 -27.39
N ARG A 21 19.49 27.50 -26.78
CA ARG A 21 19.79 28.76 -27.46
C ARG A 21 20.88 29.52 -26.72
N GLY A 22 22.12 29.14 -26.95
CA GLY A 22 23.29 29.85 -26.40
C GLY A 22 24.62 29.38 -26.98
N ALA A 23 24.72 29.25 -28.31
CA ALA A 23 26.01 29.16 -28.99
C ALA A 23 26.11 30.32 -29.97
N GLY A 24 26.51 31.45 -29.43
CA GLY A 24 26.86 32.63 -30.22
C GLY A 24 28.31 32.56 -30.71
N ASN A 25 28.48 32.68 -32.02
CA ASN A 25 29.73 32.79 -32.71
C ASN A 25 30.58 33.98 -32.18
N ALA A 26 31.72 33.69 -31.63
CA ALA A 26 32.80 34.68 -31.46
C ALA A 26 33.94 34.29 -32.39
N ALA A 27 34.03 35.00 -33.49
CA ALA A 27 35.21 34.98 -34.38
C ALA A 27 36.37 35.68 -33.73
N PHE A 28 37.53 35.02 -33.57
CA PHE A 28 38.82 35.65 -33.25
C PHE A 28 39.73 35.59 -34.45
N PRO A 29 40.48 36.66 -34.75
CA PRO A 29 41.29 36.77 -35.96
C PRO A 29 42.58 35.99 -35.88
N LEU A 30 42.95 35.40 -37.02
CA LEU A 30 44.24 34.78 -37.31
C LEU A 30 45.34 35.79 -37.22
N SER A 31 46.32 35.61 -36.34
CA SER A 31 47.61 36.21 -36.39
C SER A 31 48.68 35.16 -36.73
N THR A 32 49.13 35.23 -37.98
CA THR A 32 50.29 34.48 -38.47
C THR A 32 51.56 35.04 -37.92
N ARG A 33 52.32 34.27 -37.13
CA ARG A 33 53.80 34.46 -37.08
C ARG A 33 54.50 33.17 -36.65
N ARG A 34 55.31 32.74 -37.65
CA ARG A 34 56.58 31.99 -37.58
C ARG A 34 56.67 30.67 -36.80
N ALA A 35 56.82 29.66 -37.66
CA ALA A 35 57.52 28.44 -37.34
C ALA A 35 58.96 28.67 -36.88
N LYS A 36 59.41 27.90 -35.89
CA LYS A 36 60.70 27.17 -35.94
C LYS A 36 60.78 26.27 -34.69
N GLU A 37 61.01 25.03 -35.00
CA GLU A 37 61.85 24.06 -34.29
C GLU A 37 61.52 23.61 -32.88
N CYS A 38 61.34 22.40 -32.77
CA CYS A 38 62.13 21.40 -32.06
C CYS A 38 61.36 20.44 -31.24
N GLY A 39 61.64 19.19 -31.40
CA GLY A 39 61.63 18.26 -30.28
C GLY A 39 60.48 17.32 -30.17
N LYS A 40 60.72 16.11 -30.62
CA LYS A 40 60.02 14.88 -30.27
C LYS A 40 59.64 14.84 -28.79
N ALA A 41 58.35 14.92 -28.48
CA ALA A 41 57.84 14.41 -27.26
C ALA A 41 56.50 13.70 -27.59
N LEU A 42 56.58 12.39 -27.78
CA LEU A 42 55.41 11.49 -27.74
C LEU A 42 54.80 11.58 -26.34
N SER A 43 53.87 12.49 -26.16
CA SER A 43 53.03 12.51 -24.95
C SER A 43 51.91 11.46 -25.16
N ALA A 44 52.18 10.23 -24.71
CA ALA A 44 51.18 9.20 -24.55
C ALA A 44 50.18 9.70 -23.51
N CYS A 45 49.08 10.28 -23.98
CA CYS A 45 47.92 10.58 -23.14
C CYS A 45 47.25 9.25 -22.79
N PHE A 46 47.76 8.62 -21.72
CA PHE A 46 47.21 7.42 -21.13
C PHE A 46 45.86 7.85 -20.52
N LEU A 47 44.78 7.65 -21.25
CA LEU A 47 43.41 7.73 -20.73
C LEU A 47 43.29 6.73 -19.58
N LEU A 48 43.54 7.20 -18.37
CA LEU A 48 43.16 6.52 -17.13
C LEU A 48 41.64 6.47 -17.10
N LEU A 49 41.04 5.44 -17.73
CA LEU A 49 39.70 5.04 -17.40
C LEU A 49 39.73 4.65 -15.92
N PRO A 50 38.89 5.25 -15.05
CA PRO A 50 38.70 4.69 -13.73
C PRO A 50 38.12 3.28 -13.90
N ALA A 51 38.94 2.27 -13.61
CA ALA A 51 38.45 0.93 -13.41
C ALA A 51 37.48 1.02 -12.22
N ALA A 52 36.18 1.06 -12.50
CA ALA A 52 35.16 0.86 -11.49
C ALA A 52 35.49 -0.48 -10.83
N LEU A 53 35.96 -0.42 -9.60
CA LEU A 53 36.12 -1.60 -8.76
C LEU A 53 34.70 -2.19 -8.58
N VAL A 54 34.34 -3.12 -9.45
CA VAL A 54 33.20 -4.00 -9.25
C VAL A 54 33.58 -4.82 -8.03
N GLN A 55 33.09 -4.41 -6.86
CA GLN A 55 33.17 -5.22 -5.67
C GLN A 55 32.41 -6.50 -5.99
N ALA A 56 33.10 -7.61 -6.07
CA ALA A 56 32.47 -8.90 -6.21
C ALA A 56 31.70 -9.16 -4.90
N ASP A 57 30.37 -9.05 -4.97
CA ASP A 57 29.51 -9.42 -3.86
C ASP A 57 29.83 -10.86 -3.44
N ASP A 58 29.95 -11.11 -2.15
CA ASP A 58 30.15 -12.46 -1.65
C ASP A 58 28.92 -13.34 -1.93
N ALA A 59 29.05 -14.65 -1.87
CA ALA A 59 27.96 -15.58 -2.14
C ALA A 59 26.74 -15.34 -1.24
N ARG A 60 26.96 -14.82 -0.03
CA ARG A 60 25.90 -14.48 0.94
C ARG A 60 25.07 -13.30 0.46
N THR A 61 25.72 -12.23 0.08
CA THR A 61 25.05 -11.00 -0.45
C THR A 61 24.30 -11.28 -1.74
N GLN A 62 24.88 -12.10 -2.61
CA GLN A 62 24.23 -12.52 -3.86
C GLN A 62 22.93 -13.32 -3.59
N LEU A 63 22.96 -14.27 -2.65
CA LEU A 63 21.77 -15.04 -2.27
C LEU A 63 20.71 -14.20 -1.60
N ASP A 64 21.11 -13.27 -0.72
CA ASP A 64 20.19 -12.35 -0.05
C ASP A 64 19.47 -11.49 -1.08
N ALA A 65 20.19 -10.91 -2.03
CA ALA A 65 19.63 -10.10 -3.10
C ALA A 65 18.71 -10.91 -4.04
N ALA A 66 19.09 -12.15 -4.38
CA ALA A 66 18.26 -13.02 -5.20
C ALA A 66 16.95 -13.41 -4.48
N ALA A 67 17.02 -13.78 -3.21
CA ALA A 67 15.85 -14.05 -2.39
C ALA A 67 14.92 -12.84 -2.27
N GLN A 68 15.49 -11.66 -2.04
CA GLN A 68 14.75 -10.40 -1.98
C GLN A 68 13.98 -10.12 -3.27
N ARG A 69 14.61 -10.29 -4.44
CA ARG A 69 13.96 -10.09 -5.75
C ARG A 69 12.82 -11.08 -5.98
N GLN A 70 13.05 -12.37 -5.74
CA GLN A 70 12.06 -13.40 -5.97
C GLN A 70 10.85 -13.26 -5.05
N VAL A 71 11.08 -13.05 -3.75
CA VAL A 71 10.00 -12.85 -2.77
C VAL A 71 9.26 -11.55 -3.05
N ALA A 72 9.95 -10.46 -3.43
CA ALA A 72 9.30 -9.21 -3.80
C ALA A 72 8.34 -9.37 -4.99
N ALA A 73 8.76 -10.12 -6.02
CA ALA A 73 7.92 -10.39 -7.19
C ALA A 73 6.65 -11.17 -6.81
N GLU A 74 6.80 -12.22 -6.00
CA GLU A 74 5.69 -13.04 -5.50
C GLU A 74 4.71 -12.21 -4.64
N LEU A 75 5.24 -11.43 -3.70
CA LEU A 75 4.43 -10.61 -2.81
C LEU A 75 3.68 -9.49 -3.55
N LYS A 76 4.27 -8.91 -4.61
CA LYS A 76 3.57 -7.96 -5.49
C LYS A 76 2.35 -8.57 -6.18
N ILE A 77 2.45 -9.84 -6.59
CA ILE A 77 1.32 -10.55 -7.19
C ILE A 77 0.23 -10.79 -6.14
N SER A 78 0.62 -11.24 -4.95
CA SER A 78 -0.30 -11.47 -3.83
C SER A 78 -1.00 -10.19 -3.39
N ALA A 79 -0.27 -9.09 -3.29
CA ALA A 79 -0.81 -7.77 -2.94
C ALA A 79 -1.85 -7.29 -3.95
N ARG A 80 -1.57 -7.44 -5.26
CA ARG A 80 -2.53 -7.09 -6.33
C ARG A 80 -3.82 -7.92 -6.24
N LYS A 81 -3.70 -9.23 -6.01
CA LYS A 81 -4.86 -10.13 -5.86
C LYS A 81 -5.71 -9.79 -4.63
N ALA A 82 -5.07 -9.35 -3.54
CA ALA A 82 -5.74 -9.00 -2.29
C ALA A 82 -6.16 -7.52 -2.21
N GLY A 83 -5.85 -6.68 -3.21
CA GLY A 83 -6.15 -5.24 -3.18
C GLY A 83 -5.31 -4.46 -2.15
N TRP A 84 -4.14 -4.96 -1.75
CA TRP A 84 -3.28 -4.30 -0.77
C TRP A 84 -2.46 -3.19 -1.41
N ASN A 85 -2.89 -1.96 -1.18
CA ASN A 85 -2.17 -0.78 -1.64
C ASN A 85 -1.13 -0.34 -0.61
N GLY A 86 0.07 0.05 -1.07
CA GLY A 86 1.13 0.55 -0.20
C GLY A 86 1.76 -0.51 0.73
N MET A 87 1.58 -1.81 0.44
CA MET A 87 2.23 -2.88 1.20
C MET A 87 3.75 -2.75 1.12
N THR A 88 4.41 -2.87 2.26
CA THR A 88 5.86 -3.00 2.39
C THR A 88 6.20 -4.32 3.09
N PHE A 89 7.44 -4.77 2.97
CA PHE A 89 7.87 -5.97 3.67
C PHE A 89 9.35 -5.90 4.05
N THR A 90 9.72 -6.66 5.06
CA THR A 90 11.10 -7.00 5.39
C THR A 90 11.30 -8.50 5.20
N LEU A 91 12.50 -8.91 4.87
CA LEU A 91 12.84 -10.31 4.65
C LEU A 91 13.99 -10.71 5.59
N ASN A 92 13.77 -11.74 6.38
CA ASN A 92 14.82 -12.32 7.20
C ASN A 92 15.24 -13.66 6.56
N ASN A 93 16.45 -13.68 6.00
CA ASN A 93 17.04 -14.85 5.38
C ASN A 93 17.96 -15.56 6.37
N ASN A 94 17.60 -16.79 6.73
CA ASN A 94 18.45 -17.65 7.54
C ASN A 94 19.39 -18.45 6.64
N LEU A 95 20.51 -17.84 6.31
CA LEU A 95 21.54 -18.39 5.43
C LEU A 95 22.57 -19.20 6.26
N PRO A 96 22.98 -20.39 5.81
CA PRO A 96 23.93 -21.21 6.54
C PRO A 96 25.34 -20.57 6.57
N ASN A 97 26.06 -20.81 7.65
CA ASN A 97 27.41 -20.27 7.84
C ASN A 97 28.44 -20.84 6.84
N SER A 98 28.15 -21.97 6.22
CA SER A 98 28.98 -22.56 5.16
C SER A 98 29.16 -21.64 3.95
N LEU A 99 28.22 -20.72 3.70
CA LEU A 99 28.31 -19.74 2.60
C LEU A 99 29.56 -18.86 2.67
N ALA A 100 30.06 -18.54 3.85
CA ALA A 100 31.29 -17.75 4.01
C ALA A 100 32.54 -18.41 3.39
N LYS A 101 32.46 -19.73 3.12
CA LYS A 101 33.56 -20.51 2.50
C LYS A 101 33.36 -20.75 1.01
N LEU A 102 32.25 -20.33 0.44
CA LEU A 102 31.92 -20.51 -0.96
C LEU A 102 32.38 -19.31 -1.78
N ALA A 103 32.88 -19.60 -2.96
CA ALA A 103 33.19 -18.56 -3.93
C ALA A 103 31.92 -17.84 -4.39
N PRO A 104 32.00 -16.54 -4.70
CA PRO A 104 30.90 -15.83 -5.35
C PRO A 104 30.46 -16.55 -6.62
N CYS A 105 29.17 -16.53 -6.90
CA CYS A 105 28.64 -17.07 -8.14
C CYS A 105 29.04 -16.15 -9.30
N PRO A 106 29.58 -16.66 -10.42
CA PRO A 106 29.92 -15.85 -11.59
C PRO A 106 28.71 -15.16 -12.23
N GLY A 107 27.52 -15.67 -11.98
CA GLY A 107 26.25 -15.12 -12.43
C GLY A 107 25.25 -15.01 -11.29
N GLU A 108 23.99 -14.83 -11.63
CA GLU A 108 22.90 -14.80 -10.64
C GLU A 108 22.62 -16.21 -10.13
N PRO A 109 22.61 -16.43 -8.79
CA PRO A 109 22.22 -17.71 -8.22
C PRO A 109 20.77 -18.04 -8.59
N GLN A 110 20.52 -19.28 -9.00
CA GLN A 110 19.17 -19.76 -9.29
C GLN A 110 18.52 -20.25 -7.99
N LEU A 111 17.32 -19.75 -7.72
CA LEU A 111 16.54 -20.13 -6.54
C LEU A 111 15.35 -20.98 -6.95
N ARG A 112 15.25 -22.16 -6.36
CA ARG A 112 14.09 -23.04 -6.48
C ARG A 112 13.33 -23.09 -5.17
N LEU A 113 12.07 -22.72 -5.19
CA LEU A 113 11.18 -22.85 -4.03
C LEU A 113 10.84 -24.35 -3.84
N LEU A 114 11.10 -24.90 -2.66
CA LEU A 114 10.88 -26.31 -2.37
C LEU A 114 9.41 -26.62 -2.12
N GLU A 115 8.68 -25.69 -1.51
CA GLU A 115 7.27 -25.82 -1.16
C GLU A 115 6.54 -24.52 -1.43
N ALA A 116 5.34 -24.57 -2.00
CA ALA A 116 4.51 -23.39 -2.18
C ALA A 116 4.06 -22.84 -0.83
N PRO A 117 4.22 -21.51 -0.56
CA PRO A 117 3.82 -20.94 0.71
C PRO A 117 2.29 -20.97 0.86
N SER A 118 1.81 -21.39 2.04
CA SER A 118 0.38 -21.44 2.37
C SER A 118 -0.25 -20.04 2.53
N ALA A 119 0.56 -19.02 2.79
CA ALA A 119 0.14 -17.63 2.97
C ALA A 119 1.28 -16.67 2.56
N PRO A 120 0.97 -15.41 2.21
CA PRO A 120 1.99 -14.41 1.90
C PRO A 120 3.03 -14.19 3.02
N THR A 121 2.64 -14.39 4.27
CA THR A 121 3.50 -14.29 5.45
C THR A 121 4.20 -15.61 5.80
N ALA A 122 3.91 -16.71 5.11
CA ALA A 122 4.51 -18.01 5.43
C ALA A 122 6.01 -18.02 5.15
N ARG A 123 6.74 -18.83 5.93
CA ARG A 123 8.16 -19.11 5.71
C ARG A 123 8.34 -19.84 4.38
N ARG A 124 9.38 -19.45 3.66
CA ARG A 124 9.78 -20.07 2.39
C ARG A 124 11.05 -20.85 2.57
N ARG A 125 11.13 -22.00 1.94
CA ARG A 125 12.34 -22.83 1.89
C ARG A 125 12.85 -22.88 0.46
N PHE A 126 14.06 -22.39 0.27
CA PHE A 126 14.72 -22.31 -1.03
C PHE A 126 15.88 -23.29 -1.11
N GLU A 127 16.05 -23.85 -2.29
CA GLU A 127 17.30 -24.44 -2.74
C GLU A 127 17.93 -23.48 -3.74
N ALA A 128 19.11 -23.04 -3.43
CA ALA A 128 19.91 -22.18 -4.29
C ALA A 128 20.99 -22.99 -4.98
N SER A 129 21.23 -22.74 -6.25
CA SER A 129 22.31 -23.31 -7.01
C SER A 129 23.09 -22.25 -7.76
N CYS A 130 24.41 -22.40 -7.79
CA CYS A 130 25.30 -21.62 -8.62
C CYS A 130 25.77 -22.48 -9.79
N ALA A 131 25.52 -22.04 -11.00
CA ALA A 131 26.03 -22.65 -12.20
C ALA A 131 27.44 -22.10 -12.48
N GLY A 132 28.46 -22.81 -12.03
CA GLY A 132 29.86 -22.42 -12.22
C GLY A 132 30.80 -23.56 -11.85
N GLN A 133 32.09 -23.41 -12.08
CA GLN A 133 33.10 -24.32 -11.59
C GLN A 133 34.02 -23.60 -10.59
N PRO A 134 34.02 -24.04 -9.30
CA PRO A 134 33.12 -25.03 -8.70
C PRO A 134 31.72 -24.45 -8.41
N GLY A 135 30.66 -25.15 -8.85
CA GLY A 135 29.30 -24.86 -8.50
C GLY A 135 28.97 -25.35 -7.07
N TRP A 136 27.90 -24.80 -6.49
CA TRP A 136 27.45 -25.20 -5.15
C TRP A 136 25.92 -25.19 -5.01
N PRO A 137 25.32 -26.18 -4.36
CA PRO A 137 23.95 -26.15 -3.88
C PRO A 137 23.88 -25.72 -2.42
N VAL A 138 22.90 -24.91 -2.06
CA VAL A 138 22.65 -24.47 -0.68
C VAL A 138 21.16 -24.39 -0.42
N THR A 139 20.72 -24.92 0.71
CA THR A 139 19.34 -24.76 1.19
C THR A 139 19.27 -23.71 2.32
N PHE A 140 18.29 -22.82 2.23
CA PHE A 140 18.06 -21.80 3.25
C PHE A 140 16.58 -21.48 3.41
N THR A 141 16.23 -20.72 4.44
CA THR A 141 14.86 -20.29 4.68
C THR A 141 14.76 -18.78 4.70
N SER A 142 13.65 -18.27 4.17
CA SER A 142 13.30 -16.84 4.17
C SER A 142 11.98 -16.64 4.88
N GLN A 143 11.94 -15.69 5.81
CA GLN A 143 10.75 -15.31 6.55
C GLN A 143 10.39 -13.85 6.21
N PRO A 144 9.35 -13.61 5.41
CA PRO A 144 8.86 -12.25 5.18
C PRO A 144 8.01 -11.79 6.35
N THR A 145 8.16 -10.52 6.69
CA THR A 145 7.25 -9.79 7.56
C THR A 145 6.62 -8.69 6.72
N LEU A 146 5.30 -8.71 6.60
CA LEU A 146 4.54 -7.80 5.75
C LEU A 146 3.91 -6.70 6.59
N TYR A 147 3.95 -5.47 6.08
CA TYR A 147 3.31 -4.31 6.67
C TYR A 147 2.32 -3.73 5.68
N LEU A 148 1.11 -3.48 6.15
CA LEU A 148 0.05 -2.87 5.35
C LEU A 148 -0.36 -1.54 6.00
N PRO A 149 -0.50 -0.44 5.22
CA PRO A 149 -1.13 0.77 5.73
C PRO A 149 -2.56 0.45 6.15
N THR A 150 -2.83 0.53 7.44
CA THR A 150 -4.16 0.26 8.02
C THR A 150 -4.64 1.44 8.83
N VAL A 151 -5.94 1.56 8.97
CA VAL A 151 -6.53 2.62 9.78
C VAL A 151 -6.27 2.35 11.25
N VAL A 152 -5.63 3.31 11.91
CA VAL A 152 -5.38 3.30 13.36
C VAL A 152 -6.02 4.55 14.00
N ALA A 153 -6.32 4.47 15.28
CA ALA A 153 -6.77 5.63 16.05
C ALA A 153 -5.60 6.59 16.31
N SER A 154 -5.76 7.88 16.01
CA SER A 154 -4.75 8.91 16.32
C SER A 154 -4.65 9.22 17.82
N GLY A 155 -5.73 9.01 18.55
CA GLY A 155 -5.84 9.19 19.99
C GLY A 155 -6.72 8.13 20.60
N GLU A 156 -7.04 8.30 21.88
CA GLU A 156 -7.96 7.41 22.57
C GLU A 156 -9.41 7.70 22.16
N ILE A 157 -10.20 6.63 21.92
CA ILE A 157 -11.61 6.68 21.55
C ILE A 157 -12.40 5.88 22.57
N GLU A 158 -13.38 6.50 23.19
CA GLU A 158 -14.21 5.87 24.22
C GLU A 158 -15.30 4.96 23.63
N ARG A 159 -15.77 4.03 24.46
CA ARG A 159 -16.91 3.16 24.08
C ARG A 159 -18.14 4.02 23.77
N GLY A 160 -18.81 3.71 22.67
CA GLY A 160 -20.02 4.43 22.23
C GLY A 160 -19.74 5.72 21.48
N GLN A 161 -18.49 6.16 21.38
CA GLN A 161 -18.09 7.33 20.62
C GLN A 161 -18.16 7.03 19.11
N THR A 162 -18.70 7.98 18.34
CA THR A 162 -18.66 7.92 16.87
C THR A 162 -17.29 8.38 16.40
N LEU A 163 -16.68 7.62 15.49
CA LEU A 163 -15.36 7.89 14.95
C LEU A 163 -15.43 8.98 13.88
N GLU A 164 -14.66 10.03 14.07
CA GLU A 164 -14.47 11.09 13.08
C GLU A 164 -13.20 10.88 12.28
N ALA A 165 -13.18 11.28 11.01
CA ALA A 165 -12.01 11.12 10.16
C ALA A 165 -10.74 11.77 10.73
N ALA A 166 -10.86 12.89 11.46
CA ALA A 166 -9.75 13.59 12.12
C ALA A 166 -9.10 12.77 13.26
N GLN A 167 -9.81 11.79 13.81
CA GLN A 167 -9.32 10.89 14.87
C GLN A 167 -8.64 9.65 14.31
N LEU A 168 -8.53 9.54 13.00
CA LEU A 168 -8.04 8.36 12.27
C LEU A 168 -6.83 8.73 11.42
N LYS A 169 -5.91 7.79 11.29
CA LYS A 169 -4.76 7.91 10.38
C LYS A 169 -4.39 6.54 9.81
N LEU A 170 -3.63 6.55 8.72
CA LEU A 170 -3.02 5.33 8.18
C LEU A 170 -1.64 5.13 8.82
N ALA A 171 -1.37 3.93 9.31
CA ALA A 171 -0.06 3.53 9.81
C ALA A 171 0.29 2.12 9.32
N PRO A 172 1.58 1.82 9.08
CA PRO A 172 2.00 0.49 8.71
C PRO A 172 1.82 -0.48 9.88
N VAL A 173 0.99 -1.50 9.70
CA VAL A 173 0.74 -2.55 10.70
C VAL A 173 1.16 -3.89 10.16
N GLU A 174 1.85 -4.68 10.99
CA GLU A 174 2.31 -6.01 10.64
C GLU A 174 1.13 -6.96 10.38
N LEU A 175 1.08 -7.51 9.17
CA LEU A 175 0.13 -8.55 8.78
C LEU A 175 0.50 -9.87 9.48
N GLY A 176 -0.48 -10.52 10.05
CA GLY A 176 -0.28 -11.81 10.74
C GLY A 176 -0.47 -11.75 12.25
N LYS A 177 -0.40 -10.57 12.86
CA LYS A 177 -0.73 -10.39 14.28
C LYS A 177 -2.22 -10.26 14.54
N SER A 178 -3.05 -10.06 13.50
CA SER A 178 -4.50 -10.00 13.64
C SER A 178 -5.19 -10.82 12.56
N ALA A 179 -5.81 -11.90 12.96
CA ALA A 179 -6.64 -12.74 12.10
C ALA A 179 -8.02 -12.12 11.79
N ARG A 180 -8.30 -10.90 12.25
CA ARG A 180 -9.65 -10.32 12.27
C ARG A 180 -9.94 -9.26 11.21
N GLY A 181 -9.06 -9.16 10.22
CA GLY A 181 -9.15 -8.14 9.17
C GLY A 181 -8.74 -6.74 9.65
N TYR A 182 -8.53 -5.87 8.68
CA TYR A 182 -8.14 -4.46 8.89
C TYR A 182 -8.91 -3.59 7.92
N PHE A 183 -9.09 -2.33 8.28
CA PHE A 183 -9.54 -1.29 7.36
C PHE A 183 -8.31 -0.61 6.74
N THR A 184 -8.34 -0.41 5.44
CA THR A 184 -7.28 0.27 4.68
C THR A 184 -7.71 1.65 4.19
N ASP A 185 -9.00 1.99 4.35
CA ASP A 185 -9.57 3.29 4.01
C ASP A 185 -10.27 3.90 5.23
N ILE A 186 -9.92 5.16 5.52
CA ILE A 186 -10.53 5.94 6.60
C ILE A 186 -12.03 6.14 6.35
N ALA A 187 -12.45 6.27 5.08
CA ALA A 187 -13.85 6.47 4.74
C ALA A 187 -14.74 5.27 5.14
N GLU A 188 -14.19 4.06 5.15
CA GLU A 188 -14.92 2.87 5.59
C GLU A 188 -15.19 2.84 7.11
N VAL A 189 -14.41 3.62 7.87
CA VAL A 189 -14.41 3.61 9.33
C VAL A 189 -15.12 4.84 9.91
N ALA A 190 -14.97 5.98 9.26
CA ALA A 190 -15.60 7.24 9.69
C ALA A 190 -17.13 7.06 9.80
N GLY A 191 -17.70 7.60 10.88
CA GLY A 191 -19.14 7.49 11.19
C GLY A 191 -19.56 6.19 11.87
N LYS A 192 -18.67 5.20 12.02
CA LYS A 192 -18.94 4.00 12.83
C LYS A 192 -18.77 4.32 14.32
N THR A 193 -19.32 3.48 15.18
CA THR A 193 -19.28 3.67 16.63
C THR A 193 -18.37 2.64 17.28
N ALA A 194 -17.55 3.07 18.24
CA ALA A 194 -16.67 2.18 18.99
C ALA A 194 -17.48 1.26 19.93
N ARG A 195 -17.35 -0.06 19.78
CA ARG A 195 -17.98 -1.06 20.68
C ARG A 195 -17.34 -1.11 22.05
N ARG A 196 -16.06 -0.75 22.11
CA ARG A 196 -15.24 -0.71 23.34
C ARG A 196 -14.20 0.39 23.20
N ARG A 197 -13.55 0.73 24.29
CA ARG A 197 -12.43 1.68 24.30
C ARG A 197 -11.35 1.22 23.33
N ILE A 198 -10.87 2.15 22.49
CA ILE A 198 -9.79 1.97 21.51
C ILE A 198 -8.64 2.85 21.94
N ARG A 199 -7.45 2.27 22.05
CA ARG A 199 -6.24 3.01 22.45
C ARG A 199 -5.66 3.78 21.25
N ALA A 200 -4.89 4.83 21.55
CA ALA A 200 -4.06 5.47 20.53
C ALA A 200 -3.15 4.45 19.84
N GLU A 201 -2.92 4.64 18.54
CA GLU A 201 -2.14 3.77 17.66
C GLU A 201 -2.71 2.34 17.50
N GLN A 202 -3.88 2.05 18.04
CA GLN A 202 -4.49 0.74 17.91
C GLN A 202 -5.11 0.57 16.51
N PRO A 203 -4.76 -0.52 15.78
CA PRO A 203 -5.38 -0.84 14.50
C PRO A 203 -6.89 -1.11 14.66
N LEU A 204 -7.66 -0.52 13.76
CA LEU A 204 -9.11 -0.71 13.76
C LEU A 204 -9.47 -1.98 13.01
N THR A 205 -10.29 -2.78 13.64
CA THR A 205 -10.80 -4.04 13.10
C THR A 205 -12.32 -4.05 13.15
N PRO A 206 -13.00 -4.84 12.30
CA PRO A 206 -14.46 -4.95 12.34
C PRO A 206 -15.03 -5.31 13.72
N ALA A 207 -14.28 -6.07 14.52
CA ALA A 207 -14.69 -6.46 15.87
C ALA A 207 -14.71 -5.31 16.89
N LEU A 208 -14.00 -4.21 16.60
CA LEU A 208 -13.95 -3.02 17.46
C LEU A 208 -15.10 -2.06 17.20
N LEU A 209 -15.75 -2.15 16.04
CA LEU A 209 -16.69 -1.16 15.55
C LEU A 209 -18.08 -1.72 15.41
N ASP A 210 -19.05 -0.89 15.69
CA ASP A 210 -20.43 -1.08 15.31
C ASP A 210 -20.68 -0.42 13.94
N GLY A 211 -21.65 -0.95 13.20
CA GLY A 211 -22.10 -0.33 11.96
C GLY A 211 -22.56 1.11 12.21
N THR A 212 -22.50 1.93 11.19
CA THR A 212 -23.00 3.31 11.23
C THR A 212 -24.48 3.31 11.61
N LEU A 213 -24.85 4.12 12.60
CA LEU A 213 -26.26 4.36 12.92
C LEU A 213 -26.86 5.19 11.78
N LEU A 214 -27.80 4.58 11.06
CA LEU A 214 -28.53 5.23 9.97
C LEU A 214 -29.80 5.91 10.45
N VAL A 215 -30.34 5.44 11.58
CA VAL A 215 -31.53 5.99 12.23
C VAL A 215 -31.27 6.11 13.72
N ARG A 216 -31.62 7.25 14.30
CA ARG A 216 -31.51 7.50 15.75
C ARG A 216 -32.90 7.47 16.40
N ARG A 217 -33.00 7.03 17.64
CA ARG A 217 -34.23 7.13 18.43
C ARG A 217 -34.70 8.58 18.50
N GLY A 218 -36.00 8.79 18.26
CA GLY A 218 -36.62 10.13 18.20
C GLY A 218 -36.48 10.82 16.84
N GLN A 219 -35.72 10.23 15.91
CA GLN A 219 -35.55 10.79 14.57
C GLN A 219 -36.82 10.57 13.73
N GLN A 220 -37.24 11.60 12.98
CA GLN A 220 -38.21 11.43 11.94
C GLN A 220 -37.62 10.63 10.77
N VAL A 221 -38.33 9.60 10.34
CA VAL A 221 -37.92 8.69 9.29
C VAL A 221 -39.02 8.57 8.24
N LYS A 222 -38.61 8.33 7.01
CA LYS A 222 -39.50 7.96 5.91
C LYS A 222 -39.78 6.47 5.95
N ILE A 223 -41.02 6.09 6.20
CA ILE A 223 -41.48 4.70 6.11
C ILE A 223 -41.84 4.45 4.65
N VAL A 224 -41.20 3.48 4.02
CA VAL A 224 -41.54 3.02 2.67
C VAL A 224 -42.15 1.62 2.75
N ALA A 225 -43.30 1.48 2.15
CA ALA A 225 -43.98 0.19 1.97
C ALA A 225 -44.04 -0.11 0.46
N SER A 226 -43.54 -1.28 0.07
CA SER A 226 -43.60 -1.71 -1.34
C SER A 226 -44.32 -3.07 -1.42
N GLN A 227 -45.38 -3.13 -2.18
CA GLN A 227 -46.13 -4.34 -2.45
C GLN A 227 -46.59 -4.36 -3.91
N ASP A 228 -46.33 -5.45 -4.63
CA ASP A 228 -46.74 -5.66 -6.04
C ASP A 228 -46.43 -4.50 -6.98
N GLY A 229 -45.27 -3.86 -6.78
CA GLY A 229 -44.84 -2.72 -7.60
C GLY A 229 -45.43 -1.36 -7.21
N ILE A 230 -46.32 -1.32 -6.21
CA ILE A 230 -46.91 -0.10 -5.67
C ILE A 230 -46.08 0.33 -4.46
N GLN A 231 -45.58 1.56 -4.46
CA GLN A 231 -44.88 2.15 -3.35
C GLN A 231 -45.73 3.20 -2.64
N ALA A 232 -45.86 3.05 -1.34
CA ALA A 232 -46.46 4.04 -0.46
C ALA A 232 -45.44 4.56 0.53
N SER A 233 -45.48 5.84 0.87
CA SER A 233 -44.60 6.40 1.90
C SER A 233 -45.40 7.17 2.96
N ALA A 234 -44.87 7.13 4.19
CA ALA A 234 -45.39 7.85 5.33
C ALA A 234 -44.26 8.39 6.19
N VAL A 235 -44.56 9.39 7.01
CA VAL A 235 -43.59 9.90 7.99
C VAL A 235 -43.81 9.19 9.32
N GLY A 236 -42.72 8.73 9.94
CA GLY A 236 -42.72 8.09 11.25
C GLY A 236 -41.67 8.66 12.16
N GLU A 237 -41.71 8.27 13.43
CA GLU A 237 -40.68 8.53 14.43
C GLU A 237 -40.06 7.22 14.88
N ALA A 238 -38.74 7.13 14.82
CA ALA A 238 -38.02 5.94 15.26
C ALA A 238 -38.02 5.81 16.80
N LEU A 239 -38.46 4.69 17.30
CA LEU A 239 -38.51 4.42 18.75
C LEU A 239 -37.23 3.75 19.27
N ALA A 240 -36.31 3.37 18.36
CA ALA A 240 -35.00 2.80 18.67
C ALA A 240 -33.94 3.29 17.67
N ASN A 241 -32.66 3.14 18.04
CA ASN A 241 -31.57 3.32 17.10
C ASN A 241 -31.55 2.15 16.09
N GLY A 242 -31.13 2.42 14.85
CA GLY A 242 -31.05 1.40 13.81
C GLY A 242 -29.85 1.57 12.92
N LYS A 243 -29.19 0.43 12.60
CA LYS A 243 -28.12 0.29 11.61
C LYS A 243 -28.71 -0.25 10.32
N GLN A 244 -27.91 -0.28 9.27
CA GLN A 244 -28.31 -0.93 8.01
C GLN A 244 -28.87 -2.34 8.26
N ASP A 245 -29.97 -2.64 7.64
CA ASP A 245 -30.68 -3.91 7.72
C ASP A 245 -31.25 -4.30 9.11
N GLU A 246 -31.12 -3.46 10.11
CA GLU A 246 -31.67 -3.71 11.45
C GLU A 246 -33.16 -3.41 11.48
N VAL A 247 -33.94 -4.29 12.17
CA VAL A 247 -35.36 -4.09 12.37
C VAL A 247 -35.57 -3.25 13.62
N ILE A 248 -36.27 -2.15 13.47
CA ILE A 248 -36.59 -1.22 14.56
C ILE A 248 -38.10 -0.95 14.63
N ARG A 249 -38.58 -0.55 15.81
CA ARG A 249 -39.95 -0.07 15.98
C ARG A 249 -40.01 1.40 15.57
N VAL A 250 -41.00 1.72 14.73
CA VAL A 250 -41.28 3.06 14.24
C VAL A 250 -42.75 3.40 14.45
N LYS A 251 -43.03 4.56 15.02
CA LYS A 251 -44.36 5.10 15.19
C LYS A 251 -44.75 5.91 13.97
N ASN A 252 -45.76 5.48 13.23
CA ASN A 252 -46.30 6.28 12.13
C ASN A 252 -47.01 7.52 12.68
N LEU A 253 -46.56 8.71 12.28
CA LEU A 253 -47.08 9.96 12.83
C LEU A 253 -48.52 10.27 12.40
N ARG A 254 -48.96 9.74 11.26
CA ARG A 254 -50.34 9.93 10.79
C ARG A 254 -51.35 9.01 11.47
N SER A 255 -51.04 7.71 11.56
CA SER A 255 -51.94 6.71 12.12
C SER A 255 -51.72 6.46 13.62
N GLN A 256 -50.67 6.99 14.22
CA GLN A 256 -50.19 6.77 15.58
C GLN A 256 -49.88 5.29 15.91
N LYS A 257 -49.93 4.40 14.93
CA LYS A 257 -49.59 2.99 15.10
C LYS A 257 -48.10 2.77 15.13
N VAL A 258 -47.66 1.82 15.96
CA VAL A 258 -46.27 1.35 15.99
C VAL A 258 -46.15 0.15 15.08
N ILE A 259 -45.17 0.18 14.18
CA ILE A 259 -44.87 -0.89 13.24
C ILE A 259 -43.39 -1.32 13.39
N GLU A 260 -43.09 -2.51 12.95
CA GLU A 260 -41.71 -2.96 12.75
C GLU A 260 -41.28 -2.63 11.32
N ALA A 261 -40.11 -2.06 11.21
CA ALA A 261 -39.55 -1.67 9.92
C ALA A 261 -38.05 -1.91 9.88
N LYS A 262 -37.56 -2.33 8.72
CA LYS A 262 -36.16 -2.59 8.47
C LYS A 262 -35.50 -1.29 7.97
N VAL A 263 -34.35 -0.91 8.55
CA VAL A 263 -33.59 0.27 8.12
C VAL A 263 -32.98 0.02 6.76
N SER A 264 -33.33 0.82 5.77
CA SER A 264 -32.87 0.71 4.37
C SER A 264 -31.79 1.74 4.03
N ALA A 265 -31.88 2.96 4.58
CA ALA A 265 -30.93 4.02 4.37
C ALA A 265 -30.93 5.03 5.53
N SER A 266 -30.10 6.05 5.45
CA SER A 266 -30.10 7.14 6.44
C SER A 266 -31.45 7.85 6.47
N GLY A 267 -32.15 7.75 7.62
CA GLY A 267 -33.49 8.31 7.80
C GLY A 267 -34.61 7.60 7.01
N GLU A 268 -34.38 6.42 6.46
CA GLU A 268 -35.39 5.65 5.72
C GLU A 268 -35.51 4.22 6.25
N VAL A 269 -36.74 3.75 6.35
CA VAL A 269 -37.07 2.41 6.80
C VAL A 269 -38.10 1.76 5.88
N SER A 270 -37.97 0.46 5.63
CA SER A 270 -38.93 -0.36 4.87
C SER A 270 -39.85 -1.10 5.83
N SER A 271 -41.14 -0.95 5.65
CA SER A 271 -42.14 -1.70 6.44
C SER A 271 -42.02 -3.20 6.18
N LEU A 272 -42.05 -3.99 7.26
CA LEU A 272 -42.23 -5.43 7.20
C LEU A 272 -43.73 -5.72 7.27
N PHE A 273 -44.23 -6.37 6.26
CA PHE A 273 -45.64 -6.81 6.22
C PHE A 273 -45.78 -8.18 6.88
#